data_1b330406748fc3d780b850aabf8034e5
#
_entry.id   1b330406748fc3d780b850aabf8034e5
#
_cell.length_a   1.000
_cell.length_b   1.000
_cell.length_c   1.000
_cell.angle_alpha   90.00
_cell.angle_beta   90.00
_cell.angle_gamma   90.00
#
_symmetry.space_group_name_H-M   'P 1'
#
loop_
_entity.id
_entity.type
_entity.pdbx_description
1 polymer ?
#
loop_
_entity_poly.entity_id
_entity_poly.type
_entity_poly.pdbx_seq_one_letter_code
_entity_poly.pdbx_strand_id
1 'polypeptide(L)'
;MLYRDIINSGTVGEAQSALAGLAKLPGSEGETLLGELIGQMASGKLPAVVHLDLVEAVEAHGGNEGLQSKLSAYETELLKTDDLGLMSTALIGGDKRAGYRVFYWNSTAQCTRCHAVFELGGNVGPNLHGVGKRLSARELLTSVIRPSAALALGHETVLVTL
;
A
#
# COMPACT_ATOMS: atom_id res chain seq x y z
N MET A 1 -22.17 10.52 10.46
CA MET A 1 -21.57 11.57 11.29
C MET A 1 -20.33 11.04 12.02
N LEU A 2 -20.44 10.00 12.85
CA LEU A 2 -19.34 9.46 13.67
C LEU A 2 -18.06 9.09 12.87
N TYR A 3 -18.17 8.33 11.78
CA TYR A 3 -17.01 7.92 10.97
C TYR A 3 -16.23 9.11 10.41
N ARG A 4 -16.94 10.10 9.87
CA ARG A 4 -16.32 11.32 9.30
C ARG A 4 -15.50 12.07 10.37
N ASP A 5 -16.08 12.22 11.57
CA ASP A 5 -15.44 12.96 12.66
C ASP A 5 -14.18 12.21 13.15
N ILE A 6 -14.24 10.88 13.26
CA ILE A 6 -13.09 10.06 13.64
C ILE A 6 -11.98 10.11 12.58
N ILE A 7 -12.33 10.02 11.29
CA ILE A 7 -11.33 10.06 10.19
C ILE A 7 -10.64 11.42 10.13
N ASN A 8 -11.35 12.51 10.38
CA ASN A 8 -10.79 13.86 10.26
C ASN A 8 -10.09 14.38 11.53
N SER A 9 -10.46 13.87 12.71
CA SER A 9 -10.05 14.47 13.99
C SER A 9 -9.50 13.44 14.99
N GLY A 10 -9.61 12.14 14.71
CA GLY A 10 -9.08 11.08 15.55
C GLY A 10 -7.58 10.88 15.40
N THR A 11 -7.03 10.00 16.21
CA THR A 11 -5.67 9.50 16.02
C THR A 11 -5.57 8.70 14.72
N VAL A 12 -4.36 8.51 14.19
CA VAL A 12 -4.13 7.72 12.98
C VAL A 12 -4.77 6.33 13.07
N GLY A 13 -4.56 5.63 14.20
CA GLY A 13 -5.12 4.29 14.40
C GLY A 13 -6.66 4.26 14.46
N GLU A 14 -7.29 5.29 15.03
CA GLU A 14 -8.74 5.44 15.01
C GLU A 14 -9.27 5.71 13.61
N ALA A 15 -8.63 6.58 12.85
CA ALA A 15 -9.00 6.87 11.47
C ALA A 15 -8.86 5.64 10.56
N GLN A 16 -7.76 4.89 10.68
CA GLN A 16 -7.54 3.62 9.97
C GLN A 16 -8.60 2.58 10.33
N SER A 17 -8.91 2.44 11.64
CA SER A 17 -9.97 1.54 12.12
C SER A 17 -11.35 1.95 11.62
N ALA A 18 -11.62 3.25 11.55
CA ALA A 18 -12.88 3.79 11.04
C ALA A 18 -13.03 3.50 9.53
N LEU A 19 -11.97 3.65 8.73
CA LEU A 19 -11.96 3.30 7.30
C LEU A 19 -12.21 1.80 7.09
N ALA A 20 -11.53 0.94 7.87
CA ALA A 20 -11.75 -0.51 7.82
C ALA A 20 -13.18 -0.91 8.24
N GLY A 21 -13.80 -0.15 9.15
CA GLY A 21 -15.21 -0.30 9.52
C GLY A 21 -16.16 0.15 8.41
N LEU A 22 -15.84 1.28 7.78
CA LEU A 22 -16.62 1.85 6.68
C LEU A 22 -16.66 0.94 5.45
N ALA A 23 -15.55 0.25 5.17
CA ALA A 23 -15.47 -0.76 4.10
C ALA A 23 -16.53 -1.87 4.23
N LYS A 24 -16.96 -2.16 5.45
CA LYS A 24 -17.94 -3.21 5.77
C LYS A 24 -19.35 -2.68 5.98
N LEU A 25 -19.56 -1.38 5.95
CA LEU A 25 -20.86 -0.76 6.18
C LEU A 25 -21.73 -0.93 4.94
N PRO A 26 -22.83 -1.68 5.01
CA PRO A 26 -23.70 -1.89 3.84
C PRO A 26 -24.50 -0.62 3.51
N GLY A 27 -24.81 -0.43 2.23
CA GLY A 27 -25.73 0.59 1.75
C GLY A 27 -25.08 1.89 1.32
N SER A 28 -25.92 2.81 0.84
CA SER A 28 -25.52 4.03 0.17
C SER A 28 -24.80 5.07 1.09
N GLU A 29 -24.96 4.95 2.40
CA GLU A 29 -24.30 5.87 3.34
C GLU A 29 -22.78 5.65 3.36
N GLY A 30 -22.33 4.38 3.40
CA GLY A 30 -20.92 4.01 3.29
C GLY A 30 -20.33 4.48 1.95
N GLU A 31 -21.02 4.21 0.86
CA GLU A 31 -20.61 4.63 -0.49
C GLU A 31 -20.47 6.15 -0.62
N THR A 32 -21.45 6.90 -0.10
CA THR A 32 -21.43 8.36 -0.14
C THR A 32 -20.20 8.91 0.60
N LEU A 33 -19.94 8.40 1.81
CA LEU A 33 -18.82 8.87 2.62
C LEU A 33 -17.47 8.48 2.01
N LEU A 34 -17.31 7.25 1.48
CA LEU A 34 -16.09 6.85 0.77
C LEU A 34 -15.87 7.74 -0.46
N GLY A 35 -16.91 8.05 -1.23
CA GLY A 35 -16.82 8.95 -2.39
C GLY A 35 -16.43 10.39 -2.02
N GLU A 36 -16.89 10.91 -0.88
CA GLU A 36 -16.47 12.21 -0.35
C GLU A 36 -15.00 12.19 0.08
N LEU A 37 -14.55 11.10 0.73
CA LEU A 37 -13.15 10.94 1.16
C LEU A 37 -12.18 10.83 -0.03
N ILE A 38 -12.57 10.19 -1.14
CA ILE A 38 -11.80 10.22 -2.40
C ILE A 38 -11.65 11.67 -2.87
N GLY A 39 -12.71 12.47 -2.84
CA GLY A 39 -12.64 13.89 -3.19
C GLY A 39 -11.73 14.70 -2.25
N GLN A 40 -11.72 14.38 -0.96
CA GLN A 40 -10.81 15.01 0.01
C GLN A 40 -9.35 14.59 -0.26
N MET A 41 -9.08 13.33 -0.57
CA MET A 41 -7.77 12.83 -0.98
C MET A 41 -7.28 13.56 -2.23
N ALA A 42 -8.11 13.67 -3.27
CA ALA A 42 -7.78 14.36 -4.51
C ALA A 42 -7.50 15.86 -4.33
N SER A 43 -8.16 16.50 -3.35
CA SER A 43 -7.96 17.93 -3.03
C SER A 43 -6.87 18.18 -1.98
N GLY A 44 -6.15 17.12 -1.52
CA GLY A 44 -5.11 17.22 -0.51
C GLY A 44 -5.62 17.55 0.91
N LYS A 45 -6.92 17.39 1.17
CA LYS A 45 -7.53 17.67 2.47
C LYS A 45 -7.50 16.46 3.41
N LEU A 46 -7.45 15.25 2.85
CA LEU A 46 -7.32 14.02 3.63
C LEU A 46 -5.84 13.82 4.01
N PRO A 47 -5.51 13.53 5.28
CA PRO A 47 -4.13 13.25 5.68
C PRO A 47 -3.53 12.05 4.90
N ALA A 48 -2.33 12.22 4.36
CA ALA A 48 -1.68 11.19 3.54
C ALA A 48 -1.50 9.84 4.26
N VAL A 49 -1.41 9.87 5.60
CA VAL A 49 -1.21 8.70 6.45
C VAL A 49 -2.39 7.70 6.42
N VAL A 50 -3.55 8.09 5.89
CA VAL A 50 -4.73 7.23 5.76
C VAL A 50 -5.16 7.01 4.29
N HIS A 51 -4.34 7.46 3.33
CA HIS A 51 -4.67 7.30 1.91
C HIS A 51 -4.75 5.82 1.50
N LEU A 52 -3.79 4.99 1.94
CA LEU A 52 -3.81 3.55 1.66
C LEU A 52 -5.07 2.90 2.24
N ASP A 53 -5.40 3.22 3.50
CA ASP A 53 -6.58 2.66 4.17
C ASP A 53 -7.89 3.05 3.45
N LEU A 54 -7.95 4.26 2.86
CA LEU A 54 -9.08 4.66 2.03
C LEU A 54 -9.15 3.85 0.74
N VAL A 55 -8.02 3.64 0.04
CA VAL A 55 -7.96 2.83 -1.18
C VAL A 55 -8.44 1.41 -0.87
N GLU A 56 -7.88 0.78 0.16
CA GLU A 56 -8.27 -0.57 0.62
C GLU A 56 -9.75 -0.64 1.04
N ALA A 57 -10.27 0.41 1.68
CA ALA A 57 -11.68 0.47 2.06
C ALA A 57 -12.61 0.53 0.86
N VAL A 58 -12.25 1.29 -0.18
CA VAL A 58 -13.01 1.36 -1.44
C VAL A 58 -12.99 0.02 -2.18
N GLU A 59 -11.82 -0.62 -2.26
CA GLU A 59 -11.67 -1.94 -2.89
C GLU A 59 -12.48 -3.02 -2.15
N ALA A 60 -12.39 -3.04 -0.81
CA ALA A 60 -13.07 -4.01 0.04
C ALA A 60 -14.59 -3.79 0.11
N HIS A 61 -15.06 -2.56 -0.06
CA HIS A 61 -16.51 -2.25 -0.09
C HIS A 61 -17.21 -2.93 -1.27
N GLY A 62 -16.50 -3.22 -2.34
CA GLY A 62 -16.88 -4.08 -3.45
C GLY A 62 -18.13 -3.64 -4.23
N GLY A 63 -18.07 -3.64 -5.54
CA GLY A 63 -19.26 -3.65 -6.39
C GLY A 63 -19.92 -2.31 -6.71
N ASN A 64 -19.48 -1.17 -6.15
CA ASN A 64 -20.01 0.13 -6.57
C ASN A 64 -19.15 0.72 -7.70
N GLU A 65 -19.67 0.62 -8.95
CA GLU A 65 -19.00 1.18 -10.14
C GLU A 65 -18.69 2.68 -9.99
N GLY A 66 -19.54 3.44 -9.28
CA GLY A 66 -19.33 4.86 -9.03
C GLY A 66 -18.13 5.16 -8.15
N LEU A 67 -17.88 4.36 -7.11
CA LEU A 67 -16.69 4.48 -6.27
C LEU A 67 -15.42 4.09 -7.03
N GLN A 68 -15.46 2.97 -7.75
CA GLN A 68 -14.33 2.52 -8.56
C GLN A 68 -13.99 3.54 -9.64
N SER A 69 -14.98 4.13 -10.30
CA SER A 69 -14.79 5.18 -11.30
C SER A 69 -14.11 6.41 -10.70
N LYS A 70 -14.51 6.85 -9.50
CA LYS A 70 -13.87 7.98 -8.81
C LYS A 70 -12.42 7.68 -8.44
N LEU A 71 -12.15 6.48 -7.93
CA LEU A 71 -10.79 6.07 -7.56
C LEU A 71 -9.90 5.98 -8.81
N SER A 72 -10.39 5.39 -9.90
CA SER A 72 -9.67 5.30 -11.18
C SER A 72 -9.42 6.67 -11.81
N ALA A 73 -10.36 7.61 -11.69
CA ALA A 73 -10.15 8.98 -12.14
C ALA A 73 -9.03 9.67 -11.33
N TYR A 74 -9.02 9.49 -10.01
CA TYR A 74 -7.93 9.98 -9.16
C TYR A 74 -6.58 9.36 -9.54
N GLU A 75 -6.53 8.03 -9.74
CA GLU A 75 -5.32 7.34 -10.15
C GLU A 75 -4.79 7.86 -11.50
N THR A 76 -5.68 8.09 -12.46
CA THR A 76 -5.32 8.62 -13.77
C THR A 76 -4.63 9.99 -13.67
N GLU A 77 -5.13 10.86 -12.78
CA GLU A 77 -4.47 12.14 -12.51
C GLU A 77 -3.14 11.98 -11.77
N LEU A 78 -3.11 11.08 -10.77
CA LEU A 78 -1.90 10.81 -9.99
C LEU A 78 -0.76 10.27 -10.88
N LEU A 79 -1.06 9.37 -11.81
CA LEU A 79 -0.08 8.77 -12.74
C LEU A 79 0.60 9.80 -13.66
N LYS A 80 0.07 11.00 -13.81
CA LYS A 80 0.73 12.10 -14.55
C LYS A 80 1.97 12.63 -13.82
N THR A 81 2.03 12.46 -12.51
CA THR A 81 3.09 13.01 -11.64
C THR A 81 3.80 11.95 -10.81
N ASP A 82 3.19 10.79 -10.61
CA ASP A 82 3.71 9.67 -9.85
C ASP A 82 3.50 8.35 -10.59
N ASP A 83 4.58 7.77 -11.08
CA ASP A 83 4.59 6.53 -11.87
C ASP A 83 4.19 5.27 -11.07
N LEU A 84 4.13 5.36 -9.74
CA LEU A 84 3.63 4.29 -8.88
C LEU A 84 2.10 4.33 -8.71
N GLY A 85 1.44 5.42 -9.13
CA GLY A 85 0.00 5.57 -9.00
C GLY A 85 -0.48 5.37 -7.55
N LEU A 86 -1.59 4.65 -7.37
CA LEU A 86 -2.15 4.37 -6.05
C LEU A 86 -1.19 3.60 -5.12
N MET A 87 -0.23 2.84 -5.68
CA MET A 87 0.76 2.14 -4.86
C MET A 87 1.62 3.10 -4.03
N SER A 88 1.80 4.35 -4.48
CA SER A 88 2.53 5.36 -3.72
C SER A 88 1.89 5.71 -2.36
N THR A 89 0.59 5.44 -2.18
CA THR A 89 -0.09 5.63 -0.89
C THR A 89 0.48 4.74 0.21
N ALA A 90 1.10 3.61 -0.14
CA ALA A 90 1.77 2.71 0.81
C ALA A 90 3.08 3.27 1.40
N LEU A 91 3.60 4.40 0.89
CA LEU A 91 4.83 5.01 1.41
C LEU A 91 4.66 5.63 2.80
N ILE A 92 3.44 5.95 3.21
CA ILE A 92 3.12 6.64 4.47
C ILE A 92 2.00 5.88 5.19
N GLY A 93 2.08 5.81 6.51
CA GLY A 93 1.01 5.23 7.34
C GLY A 93 1.13 3.73 7.61
N GLY A 94 2.16 3.06 7.09
CA GLY A 94 2.34 1.62 7.28
C GLY A 94 2.63 1.20 8.73
N ASP A 95 2.16 0.02 9.11
CA ASP A 95 2.46 -0.62 10.39
C ASP A 95 3.66 -1.58 10.26
N LYS A 96 4.79 -1.19 10.87
CA LYS A 96 6.02 -2.00 10.88
C LYS A 96 5.83 -3.40 11.50
N ARG A 97 4.92 -3.56 12.47
CA ARG A 97 4.66 -4.85 13.11
C ARG A 97 3.84 -5.76 12.19
N ALA A 98 2.87 -5.18 11.47
CA ALA A 98 2.13 -5.90 10.44
C ALA A 98 3.07 -6.30 9.30
N GLY A 99 3.91 -5.39 8.81
CA GLY A 99 4.92 -5.67 7.80
C GLY A 99 5.90 -6.77 8.22
N TYR A 100 6.35 -6.75 9.48
CA TYR A 100 7.19 -7.83 10.03
C TYR A 100 6.49 -9.19 9.96
N ARG A 101 5.20 -9.27 10.34
CA ARG A 101 4.41 -10.51 10.25
C ARG A 101 4.27 -10.98 8.79
N VAL A 102 3.99 -10.06 7.88
CA VAL A 102 3.90 -10.39 6.44
C VAL A 102 5.23 -10.95 5.94
N PHE A 103 6.34 -10.28 6.24
CA PHE A 103 7.66 -10.70 5.78
C PHE A 103 8.04 -12.11 6.26
N TYR A 104 7.81 -12.42 7.53
CA TYR A 104 8.27 -13.66 8.14
C TYR A 104 7.26 -14.81 8.06
N TRP A 105 5.96 -14.54 8.05
CA TRP A 105 4.94 -15.59 8.25
C TRP A 105 3.82 -15.62 7.20
N ASN A 106 3.80 -14.70 6.24
CA ASN A 106 2.77 -14.73 5.21
C ASN A 106 3.04 -15.89 4.23
N SER A 107 2.10 -16.83 4.15
CA SER A 107 2.20 -18.03 3.32
C SER A 107 2.11 -17.76 1.81
N THR A 108 1.57 -16.60 1.43
CA THR A 108 1.46 -16.19 0.01
C THR A 108 2.69 -15.41 -0.42
N ALA A 109 3.10 -14.40 0.34
CA ALA A 109 4.23 -13.53 0.00
C ALA A 109 5.58 -14.28 0.12
N GLN A 110 5.75 -15.16 1.11
CA GLN A 110 6.91 -16.04 1.30
C GLN A 110 8.28 -15.34 1.18
N CYS A 111 8.40 -14.09 1.62
CA CYS A 111 9.60 -13.26 1.43
C CYS A 111 10.88 -13.94 1.93
N THR A 112 10.80 -14.60 3.09
CA THR A 112 11.92 -15.31 3.72
C THR A 112 12.37 -16.56 2.98
N ARG A 113 11.63 -17.03 1.98
CA ARG A 113 12.03 -18.14 1.14
C ARG A 113 13.24 -17.78 0.27
N CYS A 114 13.31 -16.52 -0.15
CA CYS A 114 14.36 -16.00 -1.02
C CYS A 114 15.30 -15.03 -0.31
N HIS A 115 14.79 -14.23 0.62
CA HIS A 115 15.54 -13.17 1.29
C HIS A 115 15.86 -13.49 2.74
N ALA A 116 17.08 -13.17 3.13
CA ALA A 116 17.48 -13.18 4.53
C ALA A 116 17.48 -11.77 5.13
N VAL A 117 17.21 -11.69 6.43
CA VAL A 117 17.55 -10.53 7.27
C VAL A 117 18.48 -11.05 8.36
N PHE A 118 19.71 -10.51 8.45
CA PHE A 118 20.82 -11.15 9.12
C PHE A 118 21.09 -12.55 8.55
N GLU A 119 20.99 -13.59 9.36
CA GLU A 119 21.21 -15.01 8.99
C GLU A 119 19.88 -15.79 8.86
N LEU A 120 18.72 -15.13 9.06
CA LEU A 120 17.41 -15.75 9.02
C LEU A 120 16.76 -15.55 7.66
N GLY A 121 16.54 -16.64 6.93
CA GLY A 121 15.90 -16.66 5.62
C GLY A 121 16.73 -17.32 4.53
N GLY A 122 16.24 -17.25 3.29
CA GLY A 122 16.90 -17.80 2.11
C GLY A 122 18.02 -16.88 1.57
N ASN A 123 18.83 -17.45 0.69
CA ASN A 123 19.96 -16.77 0.03
C ASN A 123 19.83 -16.69 -1.50
N VAL A 124 18.64 -16.95 -2.02
CA VAL A 124 18.35 -16.82 -3.48
C VAL A 124 18.28 -15.37 -3.89
N GLY A 125 17.67 -14.53 -3.04
CA GLY A 125 17.63 -13.08 -3.20
C GLY A 125 18.68 -12.38 -2.31
N PRO A 126 18.89 -11.07 -2.52
CA PRO A 126 19.83 -10.29 -1.72
C PRO A 126 19.43 -10.27 -0.23
N ASN A 127 20.44 -10.22 0.65
CA ASN A 127 20.22 -10.03 2.07
C ASN A 127 19.69 -8.62 2.34
N LEU A 128 18.56 -8.52 3.02
CA LEU A 128 17.85 -7.27 3.30
C LEU A 128 18.28 -6.59 4.61
N HIS A 129 19.28 -7.15 5.34
CA HIS A 129 19.82 -6.48 6.52
C HIS A 129 20.34 -5.08 6.17
N GLY A 130 19.86 -4.07 6.88
CA GLY A 130 20.23 -2.68 6.66
C GLY A 130 19.76 -2.08 5.34
N VAL A 131 18.84 -2.72 4.61
CA VAL A 131 18.34 -2.25 3.31
C VAL A 131 17.77 -0.83 3.39
N GLY A 132 17.06 -0.48 4.46
CA GLY A 132 16.53 0.87 4.67
C GLY A 132 17.57 1.97 4.90
N LYS A 133 18.87 1.61 5.03
CA LYS A 133 19.98 2.58 5.00
C LYS A 133 20.54 2.78 3.59
N ARG A 134 20.29 1.85 2.68
CA ARG A 134 20.80 1.85 1.31
C ARG A 134 19.79 2.35 0.29
N LEU A 135 18.50 2.05 0.53
CA LEU A 135 17.41 2.39 -0.35
C LEU A 135 16.39 3.27 0.39
N SER A 136 15.85 4.24 -0.32
CA SER A 136 14.70 5.03 0.14
C SER A 136 13.44 4.17 0.23
N ALA A 137 12.41 4.62 0.95
CA ALA A 137 11.12 3.95 1.02
C ALA A 137 10.51 3.74 -0.39
N ARG A 138 10.66 4.73 -1.29
CA ARG A 138 10.18 4.65 -2.67
C ARG A 138 10.92 3.57 -3.47
N GLU A 139 12.23 3.49 -3.36
CA GLU A 139 13.03 2.45 -4.04
C GLU A 139 12.67 1.05 -3.53
N LEU A 140 12.45 0.91 -2.21
CA LEU A 140 11.98 -0.34 -1.61
C LEU A 140 10.60 -0.74 -2.15
N LEU A 141 9.65 0.20 -2.19
CA LEU A 141 8.32 -0.05 -2.74
C LEU A 141 8.41 -0.41 -4.22
N THR A 142 9.22 0.31 -5.00
CA THR A 142 9.45 0.01 -6.42
C THR A 142 10.02 -1.40 -6.60
N SER A 143 10.96 -1.82 -5.74
CA SER A 143 11.54 -3.18 -5.80
C SER A 143 10.51 -4.28 -5.54
N VAL A 144 9.45 -3.98 -4.76
CA VAL A 144 8.34 -4.93 -4.54
C VAL A 144 7.38 -4.96 -5.71
N ILE A 145 7.02 -3.79 -6.25
CA ILE A 145 6.01 -3.66 -7.32
C ILE A 145 6.60 -4.02 -8.70
N ARG A 146 7.87 -3.65 -8.93
CA ARG A 146 8.59 -3.83 -10.19
C ARG A 146 9.93 -4.53 -9.91
N PRO A 147 9.94 -5.81 -9.55
CA PRO A 147 11.13 -6.49 -9.04
C PRO A 147 12.30 -6.54 -10.04
N SER A 148 12.02 -6.37 -11.33
CA SER A 148 13.04 -6.32 -12.39
C SER A 148 13.52 -4.92 -12.76
N ALA A 149 13.01 -3.86 -12.12
CA ALA A 149 13.38 -2.48 -12.46
C ALA A 149 14.82 -2.15 -12.04
N ALA A 150 15.30 -2.73 -10.93
CA ALA A 150 16.66 -2.61 -10.46
C ALA A 150 17.06 -3.90 -9.73
N LEU A 151 17.99 -4.65 -10.29
CA LEU A 151 18.48 -5.89 -9.70
C LEU A 151 19.73 -5.62 -8.88
N ALA A 152 19.84 -6.28 -7.73
CA ALA A 152 21.05 -6.22 -6.94
C ALA A 152 22.18 -6.98 -7.65
N LEU A 153 23.41 -6.47 -7.56
CA LEU A 153 24.58 -7.09 -8.17
C LEU A 153 24.72 -8.57 -7.76
N GLY A 154 24.88 -9.45 -8.74
CA GLY A 154 24.97 -10.90 -8.53
C GLY A 154 23.62 -11.62 -8.43
N HIS A 155 22.51 -10.92 -8.67
CA HIS A 155 21.15 -11.48 -8.69
C HIS A 155 20.45 -11.28 -10.05
N GLU A 156 21.22 -10.98 -11.08
CA GLU A 156 20.73 -10.81 -12.44
C GLU A 156 20.32 -12.18 -13.05
N THR A 157 19.31 -12.15 -13.92
CA THR A 157 18.90 -13.33 -14.67
C THR A 157 19.92 -13.59 -15.77
N VAL A 158 20.50 -14.78 -15.82
CA VAL A 158 21.41 -15.24 -16.88
C VAL A 158 20.66 -16.23 -17.77
N LEU A 159 20.60 -15.96 -19.08
CA LEU A 159 20.09 -16.89 -20.06
C LEU A 159 21.24 -17.79 -20.52
N VAL A 160 21.11 -19.10 -20.28
CA VAL A 160 22.07 -20.11 -20.77
C VAL A 160 21.44 -20.79 -21.96
N THR A 161 22.08 -20.68 -23.13
CA THR A 161 21.72 -21.45 -24.34
C THR A 161 22.63 -22.68 -24.39
N LEU A 162 22.04 -23.89 -24.44
CA LEU A 162 22.72 -25.18 -24.55
C LEU A 162 22.84 -25.58 -26.01
#